data_a9ca1704fec4bfb87108a1336660a46d
#
_entry.id   a9ca1704fec4bfb87108a1336660a46d
#
_cell.length_a   1.000
_cell.length_b   1.000
_cell.length_c   1.000
_cell.angle_alpha   90.00
_cell.angle_beta   90.00
_cell.angle_gamma   90.00
#
_symmetry.space_group_name_H-M   'P 1'
#
loop_
_entity.id
_entity.type
_entity.pdbx_description
1 polymer ?
#
loop_
_entity_poly.entity_id
_entity_poly.type
_entity_poly.pdbx_seq_one_letter_code
_entity_poly.pdbx_strand_id
1 'polypeptide(L)'
;MRTVHVADLLRLTLDDEPRAGLAVLVGGDRVEAVAPLGELTGAYPEVRVRRWAGTLGPARVHDGPLPPAPTPRERVHALFRLGVAAVLDAHVTDPALRAAATRNGMTVRPAARPPTLVAGGRADLAVFDADGACRATVVAGRLVHRRA
;
A
#
# COMPACT_ATOMS: atom_id res chain seq x y z
N MET A 1 0.01 -16.19 -7.55
CA MET A 1 -1.07 -16.29 -6.54
C MET A 1 -1.86 -15.00 -6.52
N ARG A 2 -3.16 -15.11 -6.40
CA ARG A 2 -4.05 -13.95 -6.34
C ARG A 2 -4.65 -13.80 -4.96
N THR A 3 -4.86 -12.55 -4.55
CA THR A 3 -5.53 -12.19 -3.30
C THR A 3 -6.48 -11.04 -3.56
N VAL A 4 -7.66 -11.09 -2.98
CA VAL A 4 -8.60 -9.97 -2.98
C VAL A 4 -8.47 -9.26 -1.63
N HIS A 5 -8.26 -7.94 -1.67
CA HIS A 5 -8.34 -7.10 -0.49
C HIS A 5 -9.63 -6.29 -0.51
N VAL A 6 -10.36 -6.32 0.58
CA VAL A 6 -11.62 -5.59 0.73
C VAL A 6 -11.67 -4.94 2.10
N ALA A 7 -12.20 -3.73 2.17
CA ALA A 7 -12.43 -2.99 3.41
C ALA A 7 -13.85 -2.46 3.41
N ASP A 8 -14.26 -1.80 4.50
CA ASP A 8 -15.57 -1.16 4.58
C ASP A 8 -15.77 -0.15 3.46
N LEU A 9 -14.70 0.62 3.18
CA LEU A 9 -14.68 1.62 2.12
C LEU A 9 -13.41 1.49 1.28
N LEU A 10 -13.46 1.98 0.04
CA LEU A 10 -12.31 2.02 -0.87
C LEU A 10 -12.26 3.36 -1.59
N ARG A 11 -11.05 3.90 -1.76
CA ARG A 11 -10.80 5.07 -2.59
C ARG A 11 -9.66 4.81 -3.57
N LEU A 12 -9.77 5.38 -4.76
CA LEU A 12 -8.78 5.18 -5.82
C LEU A 12 -7.62 6.15 -5.72
N THR A 13 -7.83 7.31 -5.13
CA THR A 13 -6.80 8.31 -4.82
C THR A 13 -6.95 8.74 -3.36
N LEU A 14 -5.96 9.47 -2.83
CA LEU A 14 -6.02 9.93 -1.45
C LEU A 14 -7.08 11.02 -1.22
N ASP A 15 -7.52 11.68 -2.29
CA ASP A 15 -8.49 12.78 -2.24
C ASP A 15 -9.91 12.38 -2.63
N ASP A 16 -10.11 11.16 -3.14
CA ASP A 16 -11.43 10.69 -3.54
C ASP A 16 -12.32 10.45 -2.33
N GLU A 17 -13.62 10.65 -2.53
CA GLU A 17 -14.63 10.22 -1.57
C GLU A 17 -14.64 8.68 -1.51
N PRO A 18 -14.42 8.06 -0.33
CA PRO A 18 -14.44 6.61 -0.22
C PRO A 18 -15.81 6.01 -0.54
N ARG A 19 -15.82 4.85 -1.15
CA ARG A 19 -17.05 4.12 -1.54
C ARG A 19 -17.07 2.71 -1.01
N ALA A 20 -18.25 2.21 -0.66
CA ALA A 20 -18.46 0.83 -0.23
C ALA A 20 -18.59 -0.11 -1.44
N GLY A 21 -18.34 -1.40 -1.20
CA GLY A 21 -18.65 -2.46 -2.15
C GLY A 21 -17.55 -2.81 -3.14
N LEU A 22 -16.49 -2.01 -3.23
CA LEU A 22 -15.39 -2.27 -4.14
C LEU A 22 -14.26 -3.03 -3.44
N ALA A 23 -13.55 -3.85 -4.20
CA ALA A 23 -12.41 -4.63 -3.74
C ALA A 23 -11.28 -4.59 -4.76
N VAL A 24 -10.09 -4.98 -4.35
CA VAL A 24 -8.89 -4.99 -5.19
C VAL A 24 -8.39 -6.40 -5.36
N LEU A 25 -8.24 -6.83 -6.60
CA LEU A 25 -7.60 -8.09 -6.94
C LEU A 25 -6.11 -7.83 -7.18
N VAL A 26 -5.27 -8.49 -6.40
CA VAL A 26 -3.82 -8.42 -6.53
C VAL A 26 -3.31 -9.75 -7.05
N GLY A 27 -2.51 -9.71 -8.11
CA GLY A 27 -1.78 -10.86 -8.65
C GLY A 27 -0.29 -10.57 -8.66
N GLY A 28 0.51 -11.36 -7.94
CA GLY A 28 1.93 -11.09 -7.79
C GLY A 28 2.17 -9.72 -7.16
N ASP A 29 2.88 -8.85 -7.86
CA ASP A 29 3.20 -7.50 -7.40
C ASP A 29 2.30 -6.41 -8.02
N ARG A 30 1.25 -6.79 -8.75
CA ARG A 30 0.39 -5.86 -9.50
C ARG A 30 -1.06 -5.90 -9.07
N VAL A 31 -1.71 -4.75 -9.19
CA VAL A 31 -3.17 -4.67 -9.14
C VAL A 31 -3.70 -5.20 -10.48
N GLU A 32 -4.52 -6.23 -10.44
CA GLU A 32 -5.14 -6.79 -11.65
C GLU A 32 -6.50 -6.17 -11.94
N ALA A 33 -7.27 -5.86 -10.90
CA ALA A 33 -8.60 -5.27 -11.07
C ALA A 33 -9.06 -4.56 -9.80
N VAL A 34 -9.92 -3.58 -9.99
CA VAL A 34 -10.73 -2.96 -8.93
C VAL A 34 -12.19 -3.09 -9.37
N ALA A 35 -12.98 -3.80 -8.60
CA ALA A 35 -14.36 -4.13 -8.97
C ALA A 35 -15.18 -4.48 -7.73
N PRO A 36 -16.52 -4.59 -7.85
CA PRO A 36 -17.34 -5.09 -6.76
C PRO A 36 -16.84 -6.46 -6.28
N LEU A 37 -16.86 -6.67 -4.97
CA LEU A 37 -16.37 -7.90 -4.36
C LEU A 37 -16.98 -9.16 -5.00
N GLY A 38 -18.30 -9.16 -5.22
CA GLY A 38 -19.00 -10.30 -5.81
C GLY A 38 -18.54 -10.65 -7.22
N GLU A 39 -18.15 -9.66 -8.01
CA GLU A 39 -17.61 -9.90 -9.35
C GLU A 39 -16.25 -10.59 -9.27
N LEU A 40 -15.39 -10.16 -8.35
CA LEU A 40 -14.06 -10.75 -8.19
C LEU A 40 -14.13 -12.17 -7.64
N THR A 41 -14.96 -12.41 -6.64
CA THR A 41 -15.12 -13.74 -6.08
C THR A 41 -15.86 -14.69 -7.03
N GLY A 42 -16.74 -14.16 -7.88
CA GLY A 42 -17.39 -14.94 -8.94
C GLY A 42 -16.42 -15.35 -10.06
N ALA A 43 -15.55 -14.44 -10.45
CA ALA A 43 -14.54 -14.72 -11.48
C ALA A 43 -13.40 -15.60 -10.97
N TYR A 44 -13.06 -15.50 -9.68
CA TYR A 44 -11.99 -16.25 -9.03
C TYR A 44 -12.52 -16.93 -7.75
N PRO A 45 -13.29 -18.04 -7.88
CA PRO A 45 -14.01 -18.64 -6.73
C PRO A 45 -13.12 -19.11 -5.59
N GLU A 46 -11.88 -19.47 -5.90
CA GLU A 46 -10.93 -19.97 -4.89
C GLU A 46 -9.92 -18.92 -4.41
N VAL A 47 -10.13 -17.67 -4.78
CA VAL A 47 -9.22 -16.59 -4.39
C VAL A 47 -9.27 -16.37 -2.86
N ARG A 48 -8.11 -16.10 -2.28
CA ARG A 48 -8.03 -15.70 -0.89
C ARG A 48 -8.61 -14.29 -0.76
N VAL A 49 -9.50 -14.09 0.20
CA VAL A 49 -10.07 -12.78 0.51
C VAL A 49 -9.54 -12.31 1.87
N ARG A 50 -8.90 -11.16 1.88
CA ARG A 50 -8.49 -10.47 3.11
C ARG A 50 -9.43 -9.31 3.38
N ARG A 51 -10.08 -9.36 4.54
CA ARG A 51 -11.05 -8.35 4.96
C ARG A 51 -10.41 -7.43 6.00
N TRP A 52 -10.60 -6.14 5.83
CA TRP A 52 -10.06 -5.10 6.70
C TRP A 52 -11.17 -4.20 7.19
N ALA A 53 -11.08 -3.73 8.43
CA ALA A 53 -11.90 -2.62 8.89
C ALA A 53 -11.27 -1.31 8.42
N GLY A 54 -12.08 -0.34 8.00
CA GLY A 54 -11.60 0.97 7.60
C GLY A 54 -11.65 1.24 6.10
N THR A 55 -10.73 2.07 5.62
CA THR A 55 -10.68 2.50 4.23
C THR A 55 -9.40 1.98 3.56
N LEU A 56 -9.59 1.24 2.48
CA LEU A 56 -8.50 0.74 1.62
C LEU A 56 -8.26 1.75 0.51
N GLY A 57 -7.00 2.02 0.22
CA GLY A 57 -6.63 2.89 -0.89
C GLY A 57 -5.18 2.69 -1.29
N PRO A 58 -4.64 3.58 -2.15
CA PRO A 58 -3.24 3.53 -2.51
C PRO A 58 -2.38 3.87 -1.29
N ALA A 59 -1.21 3.23 -1.19
CA ALA A 59 -0.23 3.60 -0.17
C ALA A 59 0.32 5.01 -0.44
N ARG A 60 0.77 5.66 0.61
CA ARG A 60 1.23 7.05 0.55
C ARG A 60 2.65 7.16 0.00
N VAL A 61 2.97 8.33 -0.53
CA VAL A 61 4.33 8.78 -0.86
C VAL A 61 4.79 9.75 0.23
N HIS A 62 5.94 9.48 0.82
CA HIS A 62 6.48 10.33 1.89
C HIS A 62 7.46 11.35 1.31
N ASP A 63 7.14 12.62 1.46
CA ASP A 63 7.99 13.72 1.06
C ASP A 63 8.62 14.35 2.30
N GLY A 64 9.76 13.82 2.71
CA GLY A 64 10.49 14.27 3.88
C GLY A 64 11.52 13.26 4.34
N PRO A 65 12.32 13.59 5.33
CA PRO A 65 13.28 12.65 5.92
C PRO A 65 12.54 11.43 6.48
N LEU A 66 13.17 10.27 6.39
CA LEU A 66 12.62 9.06 7.00
C LEU A 66 12.69 9.20 8.54
N PRO A 67 11.74 8.62 9.27
CA PRO A 67 11.74 8.67 10.73
C PRO A 67 13.07 8.14 11.29
N PRO A 68 13.58 8.74 12.37
CA PRO A 68 14.82 8.24 12.99
C PRO A 68 14.57 6.87 13.63
N ALA A 69 15.56 5.99 13.48
CA ALA A 69 15.55 4.66 14.09
C ALA A 69 17.00 4.16 14.15
N PRO A 70 17.28 3.10 14.96
CA PRO A 70 18.66 2.62 15.12
C PRO A 70 19.33 2.12 13.83
N THR A 71 18.55 1.56 12.88
CA THR A 71 19.08 1.03 11.63
C THR A 71 18.32 1.56 10.41
N PRO A 72 18.95 1.58 9.22
CA PRO A 72 18.25 1.94 7.99
C PRO A 72 16.98 1.12 7.74
N ARG A 73 17.03 -0.17 7.99
CA ARG A 73 15.86 -1.06 7.83
C ARG A 73 14.71 -0.63 8.73
N GLU A 74 14.99 -0.32 9.99
CA GLU A 74 13.97 0.11 10.95
C GLU A 74 13.36 1.46 10.55
N ARG A 75 14.15 2.35 9.93
CA ARG A 75 13.65 3.62 9.39
C ARG A 75 12.64 3.38 8.26
N VAL A 76 12.94 2.43 7.37
CA VAL A 76 12.02 2.03 6.30
C VAL A 76 10.74 1.42 6.87
N HIS A 77 10.86 0.51 7.85
CA HIS A 77 9.71 -0.13 8.48
C HIS A 77 8.83 0.87 9.24
N ALA A 78 9.42 1.92 9.80
CA ALA A 78 8.65 2.98 10.44
C ALA A 78 7.67 3.63 9.45
N LEU A 79 8.08 3.81 8.19
CA LEU A 79 7.21 4.32 7.13
C LEU A 79 6.14 3.30 6.71
N PHE A 80 6.47 2.02 6.65
CA PHE A 80 5.46 0.99 6.37
C PHE A 80 4.32 1.02 7.40
N ARG A 81 4.64 1.26 8.67
CA ARG A 81 3.63 1.40 9.73
C ARG A 81 2.72 2.61 9.55
N LEU A 82 3.13 3.57 8.73
CA LEU A 82 2.35 4.77 8.42
C LEU A 82 1.59 4.66 7.09
N GLY A 83 1.63 3.50 6.43
CA GLY A 83 0.97 3.30 5.14
C GLY A 83 1.72 3.88 3.96
N VAL A 84 3.04 4.03 4.08
CA VAL A 84 3.91 4.61 3.05
C VAL A 84 4.60 3.50 2.28
N ALA A 85 4.64 3.59 0.95
CA ALA A 85 5.31 2.64 0.07
C ALA A 85 6.35 3.28 -0.84
N ALA A 86 6.49 4.59 -0.82
CA ALA A 86 7.44 5.32 -1.65
C ALA A 86 8.03 6.51 -0.90
N VAL A 87 9.29 6.80 -1.20
CA VAL A 87 10.02 7.97 -0.68
C VAL A 87 10.63 8.73 -1.84
N LEU A 88 11.07 9.96 -1.58
CA LEU A 88 11.73 10.77 -2.59
C LEU A 88 13.26 10.61 -2.51
N ASP A 89 13.84 10.62 -3.68
CA ASP A 89 15.29 10.46 -3.91
C ASP A 89 16.15 11.38 -3.03
N ALA A 90 15.71 12.64 -2.90
CA ALA A 90 16.44 13.63 -2.11
C ALA A 90 16.58 13.30 -0.62
N HIS A 91 15.71 12.43 -0.08
CA HIS A 91 15.71 12.07 1.34
C HIS A 91 16.40 10.72 1.63
N VAL A 92 16.94 10.06 0.60
CA VAL A 92 17.66 8.78 0.73
C VAL A 92 18.99 8.83 -0.01
N THR A 93 19.74 9.92 0.17
CA THR A 93 21.07 10.08 -0.44
C THR A 93 22.12 9.21 0.22
N ASP A 94 21.93 8.82 1.49
CA ASP A 94 22.80 7.87 2.16
C ASP A 94 22.70 6.50 1.48
N PRO A 95 23.81 5.91 1.00
CA PRO A 95 23.78 4.63 0.28
C PRO A 95 23.18 3.49 1.10
N ALA A 96 23.44 3.43 2.40
CA ALA A 96 22.88 2.38 3.26
C ALA A 96 21.37 2.50 3.39
N LEU A 97 20.86 3.71 3.51
CA LEU A 97 19.41 3.96 3.60
C LEU A 97 18.73 3.66 2.27
N ARG A 98 19.31 4.08 1.15
CA ARG A 98 18.79 3.77 -0.19
C ARG A 98 18.75 2.27 -0.43
N ALA A 99 19.80 1.55 -0.07
CA ALA A 99 19.86 0.08 -0.22
C ALA A 99 18.78 -0.59 0.64
N ALA A 100 18.56 -0.13 1.86
CA ALA A 100 17.52 -0.65 2.73
C ALA A 100 16.11 -0.40 2.15
N ALA A 101 15.86 0.78 1.61
CA ALA A 101 14.60 1.11 0.96
C ALA A 101 14.32 0.15 -0.20
N THR A 102 15.24 0.02 -1.12
CA THR A 102 15.12 -0.86 -2.30
C THR A 102 14.96 -2.33 -1.90
N ARG A 103 15.80 -2.81 -0.97
CA ARG A 103 15.78 -4.21 -0.52
C ARG A 103 14.45 -4.59 0.13
N ASN A 104 13.79 -3.65 0.80
CA ASN A 104 12.52 -3.90 1.47
C ASN A 104 11.31 -3.57 0.58
N GLY A 105 11.53 -3.25 -0.68
CA GLY A 105 10.46 -3.02 -1.65
C GLY A 105 9.90 -1.61 -1.68
N MET A 106 10.47 -0.68 -0.90
CA MET A 106 10.06 0.72 -0.95
C MET A 106 10.56 1.36 -2.25
N THR A 107 9.65 2.03 -2.97
CA THR A 107 10.00 2.76 -4.18
C THR A 107 10.72 4.05 -3.85
N VAL A 108 11.78 4.36 -4.59
CA VAL A 108 12.48 5.66 -4.52
C VAL A 108 12.13 6.43 -5.79
N ARG A 109 11.54 7.61 -5.64
CA ARG A 109 11.06 8.43 -6.77
C ARG A 109 11.83 9.74 -6.87
N PRO A 110 12.04 10.25 -8.10
CA PRO A 110 12.73 11.54 -8.27
C PRO A 110 11.86 12.73 -7.83
N ALA A 111 10.53 12.59 -7.86
CA ALA A 111 9.61 13.65 -7.48
C ALA A 111 8.32 13.05 -6.91
N ALA A 112 7.65 13.83 -6.06
CA ALA A 112 6.35 13.48 -5.54
C ALA A 112 5.31 13.46 -6.66
N ARG A 113 4.42 12.47 -6.59
CA ARG A 113 3.27 12.39 -7.49
C ARG A 113 2.14 11.70 -6.74
N PRO A 114 0.88 12.14 -6.90
CA PRO A 114 -0.24 11.54 -6.19
C PRO A 114 -0.36 10.05 -6.49
N PRO A 115 -0.45 9.19 -5.48
CA PRO A 115 -0.63 7.76 -5.72
C PRO A 115 -2.05 7.47 -6.19
N THR A 116 -2.19 6.50 -7.09
CA THR A 116 -3.46 6.08 -7.64
C THR A 116 -3.54 4.56 -7.64
N LEU A 117 -4.69 4.05 -7.21
CA LEU A 117 -5.00 2.62 -7.27
C LEU A 117 -5.61 2.32 -8.62
N VAL A 118 -4.86 1.64 -9.49
CA VAL A 118 -5.24 1.41 -10.87
C VAL A 118 -4.79 0.02 -11.34
N ALA A 119 -5.60 -0.63 -12.17
CA ALA A 119 -5.24 -1.91 -12.77
C ALA A 119 -3.94 -1.76 -13.58
N GLY A 120 -3.04 -2.72 -13.43
CA GLY A 120 -1.70 -2.69 -14.02
C GLY A 120 -0.66 -1.98 -13.17
N GLY A 121 -1.06 -1.20 -12.18
CA GLY A 121 -0.16 -0.53 -11.25
C GLY A 121 0.45 -1.51 -10.25
N ARG A 122 1.56 -1.09 -9.64
CA ARG A 122 2.17 -1.86 -8.57
C ARG A 122 1.20 -1.95 -7.39
N ALA A 123 1.11 -3.11 -6.76
CA ALA A 123 0.18 -3.33 -5.65
C ALA A 123 0.73 -2.77 -4.34
N ASP A 124 0.70 -1.44 -4.23
CA ASP A 124 1.06 -0.68 -3.04
C ASP A 124 -0.22 -0.11 -2.45
N LEU A 125 -0.69 -0.73 -1.37
CA LEU A 125 -1.98 -0.45 -0.76
C LEU A 125 -1.82 -0.13 0.71
N ALA A 126 -2.74 0.64 1.27
CA ALA A 126 -2.81 0.85 2.70
C ALA A 126 -4.26 0.92 3.18
N VAL A 127 -4.48 0.49 4.41
CA VAL A 127 -5.78 0.53 5.07
C VAL A 127 -5.67 1.43 6.29
N PHE A 128 -6.56 2.40 6.39
CA PHE A 128 -6.61 3.35 7.51
C PHE A 128 -7.94 3.23 8.23
N ASP A 129 -7.91 3.29 9.56
CA ASP A 129 -9.14 3.33 10.34
C ASP A 129 -9.74 4.74 10.35
N ALA A 130 -10.88 4.90 11.05
CA ALA A 130 -11.59 6.17 11.12
C ALA A 130 -10.76 7.29 11.77
N ASP A 131 -9.79 6.93 12.62
CA ASP A 131 -8.90 7.89 13.28
C ASP A 131 -7.69 8.25 12.41
N GLY A 132 -7.58 7.66 11.23
CA GLY A 132 -6.45 7.88 10.32
C GLY A 132 -5.22 7.03 10.63
N ALA A 133 -5.30 6.11 11.59
CA ALA A 133 -4.20 5.21 11.89
C ALA A 133 -4.11 4.09 10.84
N CYS A 134 -2.88 3.75 10.47
CA CYS A 134 -2.66 2.68 9.49
C CYS A 134 -2.89 1.30 10.11
N ARG A 135 -3.77 0.52 9.51
CA ARG A 135 -4.10 -0.84 9.93
C ARG A 135 -3.28 -1.89 9.20
N ALA A 136 -2.96 -1.63 7.97
CA ALA A 136 -2.22 -2.56 7.12
C ALA A 136 -1.54 -1.83 5.99
N THR A 137 -0.41 -2.35 5.55
CA THR A 137 0.33 -1.84 4.39
C THR A 137 0.77 -3.02 3.54
N VAL A 138 0.46 -2.94 2.26
CA VAL A 138 0.85 -3.91 1.23
C VAL A 138 1.81 -3.21 0.29
N VAL A 139 2.95 -3.82 0.04
CA VAL A 139 3.99 -3.27 -0.84
C VAL A 139 4.38 -4.33 -1.86
N ALA A 140 4.26 -3.99 -3.14
CA ALA A 140 4.50 -4.93 -4.23
C ALA A 140 3.73 -6.25 -4.03
N GLY A 141 2.49 -6.16 -3.58
CA GLY A 141 1.62 -7.30 -3.34
C GLY A 141 1.87 -8.06 -2.04
N ARG A 142 2.85 -7.66 -1.23
CA ARG A 142 3.18 -8.34 0.04
C ARG A 142 2.71 -7.54 1.24
N LEU A 143 2.10 -8.20 2.19
CA LEU A 143 1.72 -7.60 3.47
C LEU A 143 3.00 -7.35 4.29
N VAL A 144 3.35 -6.06 4.49
CA VAL A 144 4.57 -5.65 5.22
C VAL A 144 4.27 -5.08 6.61
N HIS A 145 3.03 -4.70 6.85
CA HIS A 145 2.59 -4.20 8.16
C HIS A 145 1.14 -4.59 8.38
N ARG A 146 0.86 -5.07 9.58
CA ARG A 146 -0.50 -5.36 10.05
C ARG A 146 -0.58 -5.05 11.52
N ARG A 147 -1.54 -4.21 11.88
CA ARG A 147 -1.85 -3.88 13.26
C ARG A 147 -2.98 -4.78 13.75
N ALA A 148 -2.77 -5.37 14.89
CA ALA A 148 -3.78 -6.22 15.54
C ALA A 148 -5.00 -5.41 15.98
#